data_fb47cf5e4a67459ebd856909a9a4e403
#
_entry.id   fb47cf5e4a67459ebd856909a9a4e403
#
_cell.length_a   1.000
_cell.length_b   1.000
_cell.length_c   1.000
_cell.angle_alpha   90.00
_cell.angle_beta   90.00
_cell.angle_gamma   90.00
#
_symmetry.space_group_name_H-M   'P 1'
#
loop_
_entity.id
_entity.type
_entity.pdbx_description
1 polymer ?
#
loop_
_entity_poly.entity_id
_entity_poly.type
_entity_poly.pdbx_seq_one_letter_code
_entity_poly.pdbx_strand_id
1 'polypeptide(L)'
;NLFKIYFLAQHMVRLEVAFKPEFQDARGESTKKQIIHDLKIKVDSVKTINTYVIDAALAKEQLEQLKSTIFTDPLTQTSSFEPLAKDFDWIIVVGLLPGMKDNTGRTSQEAVEDLLKIKFKENEAIYYSTQYLLKGKLTHEQCDKIASELLANDLIQQWKIIDRKNWDSHIGIGEKVPKVMLTHKPTAKEVELDVSDDELVRISDEGCLALNLQDMKTVRDYYKKSTVIAERE
;
A
#
# COMPACT_ATOMS: atom_id res chain seq x y z
N ASN A 1 -0.12 -22.71 32.49
CA ASN A 1 -1.17 -21.80 31.93
C ASN A 1 -0.63 -20.44 31.43
N LEU A 2 0.65 -20.30 31.13
CA LEU A 2 1.26 -19.08 30.61
C LEU A 2 1.61 -19.13 29.10
N PHE A 3 1.30 -20.20 28.42
CA PHE A 3 1.66 -20.41 27.00
C PHE A 3 0.54 -20.04 26.00
N LYS A 4 -0.56 -19.46 26.45
CA LYS A 4 -1.72 -19.14 25.59
C LYS A 4 -1.86 -17.67 25.19
N ILE A 5 -0.94 -16.78 25.56
CA ILE A 5 -1.06 -15.32 25.38
C ILE A 5 -0.18 -14.76 24.24
N TYR A 6 0.72 -15.56 23.66
CA TYR A 6 1.66 -15.09 22.63
C TYR A 6 1.26 -15.32 21.17
N PHE A 7 0.01 -15.73 20.89
CA PHE A 7 -0.46 -16.04 19.53
C PHE A 7 -1.45 -15.02 18.94
N LEU A 8 -1.46 -13.79 19.45
CA LEU A 8 -2.46 -12.78 19.05
C LEU A 8 -1.86 -11.52 18.39
N ALA A 9 -0.71 -11.57 17.74
CA ALA A 9 -0.11 -10.35 17.22
C ALA A 9 0.68 -10.48 15.89
N GLN A 10 0.36 -11.41 15.00
CA GLN A 10 0.88 -11.32 13.64
C GLN A 10 -0.20 -11.77 12.65
N HIS A 11 -1.07 -10.83 12.25
CA HIS A 11 -2.05 -11.05 11.17
C HIS A 11 -1.47 -10.79 9.78
N MET A 12 -0.27 -10.19 9.70
CA MET A 12 0.37 -9.87 8.43
C MET A 12 1.26 -11.02 7.95
N VAL A 13 1.05 -11.46 6.73
CA VAL A 13 1.86 -12.48 6.07
C VAL A 13 2.33 -11.95 4.73
N ARG A 14 3.65 -11.98 4.51
CA ARG A 14 4.25 -11.61 3.22
C ARG A 14 4.32 -12.83 2.32
N LEU A 15 3.83 -12.71 1.10
CA LEU A 15 3.98 -13.67 0.03
C LEU A 15 4.80 -13.04 -1.11
N GLU A 16 5.89 -13.65 -1.47
CA GLU A 16 6.74 -13.26 -2.59
C GLU A 16 6.53 -14.20 -3.77
N VAL A 17 6.41 -13.64 -4.98
CA VAL A 17 6.19 -14.39 -6.23
C VAL A 17 7.19 -13.93 -7.27
N ALA A 18 7.94 -14.86 -7.83
CA ALA A 18 8.97 -14.62 -8.85
C ALA A 18 8.86 -15.60 -10.00
N PHE A 19 9.42 -15.27 -11.14
CA PHE A 19 9.59 -16.24 -12.23
C PHE A 19 10.61 -17.31 -11.84
N LYS A 20 10.36 -18.56 -12.26
CA LYS A 20 11.33 -19.64 -12.16
C LYS A 20 12.56 -19.32 -13.03
N PRO A 21 13.76 -19.82 -12.69
CA PRO A 21 14.99 -19.48 -13.41
C PRO A 21 14.97 -19.76 -14.91
N GLU A 22 14.22 -20.76 -15.36
CA GLU A 22 14.07 -21.16 -16.75
C GLU A 22 13.13 -20.26 -17.56
N PHE A 23 12.39 -19.36 -16.90
CA PHE A 23 11.49 -18.42 -17.56
C PHE A 23 12.04 -17.01 -17.56
N GLN A 24 11.81 -16.31 -18.64
CA GLN A 24 12.26 -14.93 -18.79
C GLN A 24 11.38 -13.97 -17.97
N ASP A 25 12.00 -13.17 -17.11
CA ASP A 25 11.37 -12.02 -16.46
C ASP A 25 11.31 -10.86 -17.44
N ALA A 26 10.21 -10.75 -18.18
CA ALA A 26 10.01 -9.71 -19.19
C ALA A 26 10.05 -8.29 -18.59
N ARG A 27 9.54 -8.11 -17.37
CA ARG A 27 9.59 -6.83 -16.66
C ARG A 27 11.04 -6.47 -16.29
N GLY A 28 11.77 -7.41 -15.72
CA GLY A 28 13.18 -7.22 -15.38
C GLY A 28 14.04 -6.89 -16.59
N GLU A 29 13.85 -7.61 -17.68
CA GLU A 29 14.58 -7.36 -18.94
C GLU A 29 14.23 -6.01 -19.58
N SER A 30 12.96 -5.61 -19.58
CA SER A 30 12.54 -4.29 -20.04
C SER A 30 13.14 -3.18 -19.18
N THR A 31 13.06 -3.33 -17.86
CA THR A 31 13.65 -2.38 -16.91
C THR A 31 15.17 -2.26 -17.10
N LYS A 32 15.88 -3.38 -17.29
CA LYS A 32 17.32 -3.35 -17.59
C LYS A 32 17.63 -2.52 -18.83
N LYS A 33 16.88 -2.75 -19.91
CA LYS A 33 17.06 -1.99 -21.17
C LYS A 33 16.85 -0.50 -20.97
N GLN A 34 15.81 -0.11 -20.25
CA GLN A 34 15.53 1.30 -19.94
C GLN A 34 16.61 1.93 -19.06
N ILE A 35 17.08 1.26 -18.01
CA ILE A 35 18.20 1.75 -17.19
C ILE A 35 19.43 2.04 -18.05
N ILE A 36 19.80 1.12 -18.95
CA ILE A 36 20.97 1.27 -19.80
C ILE A 36 20.74 2.34 -20.88
N HIS A 37 19.58 2.32 -21.54
CA HIS A 37 19.31 3.21 -22.66
C HIS A 37 18.96 4.62 -22.23
N ASP A 38 18.09 4.80 -21.22
CA ASP A 38 17.55 6.12 -20.88
C ASP A 38 18.41 6.81 -19.82
N LEU A 39 18.81 6.08 -18.78
CA LEU A 39 19.61 6.64 -17.68
C LEU A 39 21.14 6.55 -17.91
N LYS A 40 21.59 5.78 -18.92
CA LYS A 40 23.01 5.52 -19.21
C LYS A 40 23.77 4.89 -18.03
N ILE A 41 23.05 4.15 -17.17
CA ILE A 41 23.63 3.43 -16.04
C ILE A 41 23.86 1.97 -16.44
N LYS A 42 25.09 1.47 -16.23
CA LYS A 42 25.42 0.07 -16.53
C LYS A 42 24.90 -0.84 -15.40
N VAL A 43 24.06 -1.82 -15.76
CA VAL A 43 23.56 -2.86 -14.88
C VAL A 43 23.71 -4.22 -15.57
N ASP A 44 24.13 -5.25 -14.81
CA ASP A 44 24.38 -6.58 -15.37
C ASP A 44 23.07 -7.37 -15.55
N SER A 45 22.21 -7.34 -14.55
CA SER A 45 20.87 -7.95 -14.63
C SER A 45 19.88 -7.21 -13.74
N VAL A 46 18.59 -7.32 -14.09
CA VAL A 46 17.46 -6.90 -13.28
C VAL A 46 16.46 -8.06 -13.23
N LYS A 47 16.02 -8.44 -12.04
CA LYS A 47 14.94 -9.41 -11.82
C LYS A 47 13.87 -8.76 -10.97
N THR A 48 12.63 -9.24 -11.08
CA THR A 48 11.52 -8.70 -10.30
C THR A 48 10.88 -9.77 -9.42
N ILE A 49 10.41 -9.33 -8.25
CA ILE A 49 9.58 -10.13 -7.34
C ILE A 49 8.33 -9.32 -7.04
N ASN A 50 7.18 -9.90 -7.30
CA ASN A 50 5.90 -9.36 -6.84
C ASN A 50 5.72 -9.71 -5.37
N THR A 51 5.37 -8.75 -4.55
CA THR A 51 5.20 -8.95 -3.11
C THR A 51 3.80 -8.56 -2.69
N TYR A 52 3.13 -9.47 -2.02
CA TYR A 52 1.82 -9.27 -1.44
C TYR A 52 1.95 -9.37 0.08
N VAL A 53 1.50 -8.35 0.80
CA VAL A 53 1.36 -8.41 2.26
C VAL A 53 -0.12 -8.57 2.56
N ILE A 54 -0.49 -9.73 3.06
CA ILE A 54 -1.85 -10.10 3.44
C ILE A 54 -2.03 -9.71 4.91
N ASP A 55 -2.74 -8.62 5.17
CA ASP A 55 -3.08 -8.15 6.51
C ASP A 55 -4.50 -8.61 6.85
N ALA A 56 -4.64 -9.90 7.12
CA ALA A 56 -5.90 -10.54 7.49
C ALA A 56 -5.67 -11.80 8.32
N ALA A 57 -6.63 -12.13 9.18
CA ALA A 57 -6.57 -13.30 10.05
C ALA A 57 -6.94 -14.58 9.28
N LEU A 58 -6.01 -15.16 8.54
CA LEU A 58 -6.18 -16.38 7.77
C LEU A 58 -5.45 -17.57 8.40
N ALA A 59 -6.04 -18.77 8.29
CA ALA A 59 -5.39 -20.00 8.71
C ALA A 59 -4.26 -20.39 7.75
N LYS A 60 -3.29 -21.17 8.23
CA LYS A 60 -2.14 -21.60 7.42
C LYS A 60 -2.57 -22.35 6.16
N GLU A 61 -3.57 -23.20 6.28
CA GLU A 61 -4.13 -23.98 5.16
C GLU A 61 -4.75 -23.06 4.10
N GLN A 62 -5.44 -22.01 4.53
CA GLN A 62 -5.98 -20.98 3.62
C GLN A 62 -4.85 -20.23 2.89
N LEU A 63 -3.80 -19.81 3.60
CA LEU A 63 -2.64 -19.15 3.00
C LEU A 63 -1.94 -20.03 1.96
N GLU A 64 -1.74 -21.31 2.23
CA GLU A 64 -1.15 -22.25 1.26
C GLU A 64 -2.07 -22.47 0.05
N GLN A 65 -3.39 -22.52 0.25
CA GLN A 65 -4.37 -22.57 -0.85
C GLN A 65 -4.29 -21.31 -1.72
N LEU A 66 -4.27 -20.12 -1.11
CA LEU A 66 -4.16 -18.84 -1.82
C LEU A 66 -2.87 -18.76 -2.63
N LYS A 67 -1.75 -19.14 -2.01
CA LYS A 67 -0.43 -19.16 -2.65
C LYS A 67 -0.47 -19.95 -3.96
N SER A 68 -1.03 -21.15 -3.93
CA SER A 68 -1.04 -22.06 -5.10
C SER A 68 -2.13 -21.78 -6.13
N THR A 69 -3.25 -21.14 -5.73
CA THR A 69 -4.43 -21.01 -6.59
C THR A 69 -4.57 -19.61 -7.20
N ILE A 70 -4.27 -18.56 -6.41
CA ILE A 70 -4.49 -17.16 -6.82
C ILE A 70 -3.17 -16.49 -7.21
N PHE A 71 -2.15 -16.62 -6.36
CA PHE A 71 -0.97 -15.77 -6.46
C PHE A 71 0.15 -16.34 -7.34
N THR A 72 0.13 -17.64 -7.62
CA THR A 72 1.23 -18.30 -8.33
C THR A 72 0.75 -19.04 -9.55
N ASP A 73 1.29 -18.72 -10.71
CA ASP A 73 1.20 -19.60 -11.88
C ASP A 73 2.18 -20.77 -11.69
N PRO A 74 1.67 -22.00 -11.48
CA PRO A 74 2.53 -23.15 -11.19
C PRO A 74 3.45 -23.55 -12.34
N LEU A 75 3.17 -23.11 -13.57
CA LEU A 75 4.00 -23.40 -14.73
C LEU A 75 5.24 -22.50 -14.77
N THR A 76 5.06 -21.20 -14.61
CA THR A 76 6.09 -20.19 -14.86
C THR A 76 6.68 -19.56 -13.61
N GLN A 77 5.98 -19.66 -12.46
CA GLN A 77 6.34 -18.94 -11.24
C GLN A 77 6.64 -19.86 -10.07
N THR A 78 7.38 -19.30 -9.12
CA THR A 78 7.60 -19.84 -7.77
C THR A 78 7.19 -18.79 -6.77
N SER A 79 6.72 -19.22 -5.60
CA SER A 79 6.32 -18.32 -4.51
C SER A 79 6.74 -18.85 -3.15
N SER A 80 6.93 -17.94 -2.20
CA SER A 80 7.34 -18.27 -0.85
C SER A 80 6.84 -17.23 0.16
N PHE A 81 6.57 -17.67 1.37
CA PHE A 81 6.40 -16.77 2.52
C PHE A 81 7.75 -16.30 3.10
N GLU A 82 8.83 -17.01 2.75
CA GLU A 82 10.20 -16.59 3.03
C GLU A 82 10.76 -15.76 1.87
N PRO A 83 11.76 -14.89 2.10
CA PRO A 83 12.37 -14.07 1.07
C PRO A 83 12.92 -14.88 -0.11
N LEU A 84 12.51 -14.54 -1.33
CA LEU A 84 12.97 -15.16 -2.58
C LEU A 84 14.21 -14.48 -3.16
N ALA A 85 14.56 -13.29 -2.71
CA ALA A 85 15.63 -12.49 -3.27
C ALA A 85 17.01 -13.18 -3.11
N LYS A 86 17.61 -13.52 -4.26
CA LYS A 86 18.93 -14.15 -4.36
C LYS A 86 19.74 -13.50 -5.47
N ASP A 87 21.07 -13.54 -5.38
CA ASP A 87 21.99 -13.10 -6.43
C ASP A 87 21.73 -11.66 -6.93
N PHE A 88 21.83 -10.70 -6.01
CA PHE A 88 21.71 -9.27 -6.25
C PHE A 88 22.80 -8.49 -5.51
N ASP A 89 23.05 -7.25 -5.93
CA ASP A 89 23.87 -6.29 -5.20
C ASP A 89 22.98 -5.23 -4.51
N TRP A 90 21.86 -4.88 -5.16
CA TRP A 90 20.88 -3.92 -4.66
C TRP A 90 19.45 -4.40 -4.89
N ILE A 91 18.57 -4.04 -3.96
CA ILE A 91 17.12 -4.20 -4.12
C ILE A 91 16.48 -2.81 -4.03
N ILE A 92 15.62 -2.50 -4.99
CA ILE A 92 14.72 -1.35 -4.92
C ILE A 92 13.30 -1.89 -4.76
N VAL A 93 12.68 -1.57 -3.64
CA VAL A 93 11.27 -1.93 -3.36
C VAL A 93 10.41 -0.74 -3.67
N VAL A 94 9.46 -0.89 -4.59
CA VAL A 94 8.51 0.16 -4.97
C VAL A 94 7.13 -0.24 -4.52
N GLY A 95 6.48 0.60 -3.74
CA GLY A 95 5.11 0.42 -3.25
C GLY A 95 4.36 1.75 -3.21
N LEU A 96 3.08 1.71 -2.92
CA LEU A 96 2.26 2.92 -2.84
C LEU A 96 2.51 3.73 -1.56
N LEU A 97 2.27 5.03 -1.64
CA LEU A 97 2.21 5.89 -0.45
C LEU A 97 0.97 5.55 0.39
N PRO A 98 1.01 5.78 1.71
CA PRO A 98 -0.18 5.64 2.55
C PRO A 98 -1.36 6.46 2.03
N GLY A 99 -2.55 5.86 2.01
CA GLY A 99 -3.77 6.50 1.50
C GLY A 99 -3.99 6.42 -0.01
N MET A 100 -3.01 5.93 -0.76
CA MET A 100 -3.20 5.69 -2.20
C MET A 100 -3.98 4.38 -2.43
N LYS A 101 -4.85 4.39 -3.46
CA LYS A 101 -5.65 3.23 -3.82
C LYS A 101 -4.79 2.16 -4.49
N ASP A 102 -4.63 1.02 -3.81
CA ASP A 102 -3.93 -0.15 -4.35
C ASP A 102 -4.89 -1.01 -5.17
N ASN A 103 -4.90 -0.81 -6.49
CA ASN A 103 -5.77 -1.59 -7.37
C ASN A 103 -5.35 -3.07 -7.44
N THR A 104 -4.05 -3.38 -7.42
CA THR A 104 -3.55 -4.77 -7.43
C THR A 104 -3.87 -5.47 -6.11
N GLY A 105 -3.62 -4.81 -4.98
CA GLY A 105 -3.98 -5.32 -3.66
C GLY A 105 -5.47 -5.57 -3.54
N ARG A 106 -6.31 -4.61 -3.99
CA ARG A 106 -7.77 -4.74 -3.97
C ARG A 106 -8.28 -5.90 -4.84
N THR A 107 -7.81 -6.01 -6.08
CA THR A 107 -8.20 -7.13 -6.94
C THR A 107 -7.77 -8.47 -6.36
N SER A 108 -6.59 -8.52 -5.73
CA SER A 108 -6.13 -9.70 -5.00
C SER A 108 -7.02 -10.02 -3.81
N GLN A 109 -7.45 -9.01 -3.07
CA GLN A 109 -8.40 -9.18 -1.96
C GLN A 109 -9.75 -9.73 -2.45
N GLU A 110 -10.32 -9.16 -3.50
CA GLU A 110 -11.58 -9.62 -4.09
C GLU A 110 -11.48 -11.10 -4.52
N ALA A 111 -10.36 -11.50 -5.15
CA ALA A 111 -10.13 -12.89 -5.52
C ALA A 111 -10.01 -13.84 -4.30
N VAL A 112 -9.36 -13.38 -3.23
CA VAL A 112 -9.26 -14.12 -1.95
C VAL A 112 -10.61 -14.28 -1.30
N GLU A 113 -11.40 -13.22 -1.21
CA GLU A 113 -12.75 -13.23 -0.67
C GLU A 113 -13.65 -14.20 -1.45
N ASP A 114 -13.54 -14.19 -2.78
CA ASP A 114 -14.32 -15.07 -3.64
C ASP A 114 -13.93 -16.54 -3.51
N LEU A 115 -12.64 -16.86 -3.42
CA LEU A 115 -12.18 -18.23 -3.26
C LEU A 115 -12.54 -18.81 -1.90
N LEU A 116 -12.29 -18.04 -0.83
CA LEU A 116 -12.50 -18.51 0.55
C LEU A 116 -13.95 -18.31 1.04
N LYS A 117 -14.79 -17.63 0.26
CA LYS A 117 -16.17 -17.24 0.64
C LYS A 117 -16.24 -16.48 1.96
N ILE A 118 -15.32 -15.55 2.15
CA ILE A 118 -15.24 -14.66 3.33
C ILE A 118 -15.37 -13.21 2.89
N LYS A 119 -15.46 -12.31 3.87
CA LYS A 119 -15.27 -10.86 3.67
C LYS A 119 -14.20 -10.35 4.63
N PHE A 120 -13.28 -9.55 4.11
CA PHE A 120 -12.28 -8.86 4.92
C PHE A 120 -12.97 -7.83 5.81
N LYS A 121 -12.45 -7.66 7.02
CA LYS A 121 -12.90 -6.62 7.94
C LYS A 121 -12.39 -5.26 7.46
N GLU A 122 -12.96 -4.19 7.97
CA GLU A 122 -12.62 -2.81 7.59
C GLU A 122 -11.12 -2.47 7.69
N ASN A 123 -10.42 -3.08 8.63
CA ASN A 123 -8.99 -2.87 8.84
C ASN A 123 -8.09 -3.92 8.19
N GLU A 124 -8.66 -4.91 7.51
CA GLU A 124 -7.95 -5.96 6.78
C GLU A 124 -7.81 -5.59 5.31
N ALA A 125 -6.67 -5.88 4.71
CA ALA A 125 -6.41 -5.59 3.30
C ALA A 125 -5.23 -6.42 2.76
N ILE A 126 -5.06 -6.42 1.43
CA ILE A 126 -3.86 -6.92 0.77
C ILE A 126 -3.14 -5.74 0.14
N TYR A 127 -1.84 -5.63 0.40
CA TYR A 127 -0.97 -4.59 -0.12
C TYR A 127 0.01 -5.18 -1.12
N TYR A 128 0.22 -4.46 -2.22
CA TYR A 128 1.13 -4.89 -3.28
C TYR A 128 2.35 -3.99 -3.37
N SER A 129 3.50 -4.60 -3.63
CA SER A 129 4.73 -3.91 -4.00
C SER A 129 5.56 -4.75 -4.96
N THR A 130 6.51 -4.10 -5.65
CA THR A 130 7.47 -4.78 -6.52
C THR A 130 8.87 -4.61 -5.97
N GLN A 131 9.62 -5.69 -5.86
CA GLN A 131 11.05 -5.66 -5.63
C GLN A 131 11.78 -5.76 -6.97
N TYR A 132 12.72 -4.85 -7.21
CA TYR A 132 13.65 -4.90 -8.34
C TYR A 132 15.03 -5.28 -7.81
N LEU A 133 15.51 -6.45 -8.18
CA LEU A 133 16.81 -6.99 -7.80
C LEU A 133 17.81 -6.61 -8.88
N LEU A 134 18.74 -5.73 -8.55
CA LEU A 134 19.74 -5.23 -9.48
C LEU A 134 21.09 -5.89 -9.18
N LYS A 135 21.78 -6.34 -10.21
CA LYS A 135 23.16 -6.83 -10.16
C LYS A 135 24.06 -5.92 -10.97
N GLY A 136 25.18 -5.52 -10.38
CA GLY A 136 26.16 -4.64 -11.00
C GLY A 136 26.82 -3.69 -10.01
N LYS A 137 27.90 -3.05 -10.44
CA LYS A 137 28.62 -2.06 -9.63
C LYS A 137 27.88 -0.73 -9.62
N LEU A 138 26.88 -0.62 -8.77
CA LEU A 138 26.04 0.57 -8.62
C LEU A 138 26.35 1.30 -7.32
N THR A 139 26.15 2.61 -7.31
CA THR A 139 26.14 3.42 -6.08
C THR A 139 24.71 3.58 -5.59
N HIS A 140 24.54 4.00 -4.33
CA HIS A 140 23.22 4.30 -3.77
C HIS A 140 22.51 5.41 -4.57
N GLU A 141 23.25 6.46 -4.97
CA GLU A 141 22.71 7.56 -5.77
C GLU A 141 22.21 7.09 -7.15
N GLN A 142 22.93 6.15 -7.77
CA GLN A 142 22.46 5.53 -9.02
C GLN A 142 21.19 4.70 -8.82
N CYS A 143 21.08 3.97 -7.72
CA CYS A 143 19.87 3.24 -7.38
C CYS A 143 18.70 4.18 -7.09
N ASP A 144 18.95 5.30 -6.40
CA ASP A 144 17.94 6.32 -6.14
C ASP A 144 17.47 7.00 -7.43
N LYS A 145 18.40 7.32 -8.32
CA LYS A 145 18.06 7.82 -9.65
C LYS A 145 17.22 6.84 -10.46
N ILE A 146 17.57 5.55 -10.44
CA ILE A 146 16.77 4.50 -11.09
C ILE A 146 15.35 4.45 -10.50
N ALA A 147 15.23 4.53 -9.19
CA ALA A 147 13.95 4.51 -8.52
C ALA A 147 13.07 5.71 -8.88
N SER A 148 13.62 6.93 -8.75
CA SER A 148 12.87 8.18 -8.92
C SER A 148 12.56 8.53 -10.37
N GLU A 149 13.47 8.23 -11.31
CA GLU A 149 13.29 8.62 -12.72
C GLU A 149 12.65 7.52 -13.59
N LEU A 150 12.66 6.25 -13.12
CA LEU A 150 12.20 5.13 -13.96
C LEU A 150 11.16 4.21 -13.28
N LEU A 151 11.36 3.86 -12.00
CA LEU A 151 10.58 2.79 -11.39
C LEU A 151 9.34 3.26 -10.63
N ALA A 152 9.37 4.47 -10.08
CA ALA A 152 8.33 4.98 -9.21
C ALA A 152 7.82 6.36 -9.67
N ASN A 153 6.55 6.60 -9.43
CA ASN A 153 5.96 7.93 -9.49
C ASN A 153 5.92 8.49 -8.05
N ASP A 154 6.75 9.48 -7.75
CA ASP A 154 6.93 10.08 -6.43
C ASP A 154 5.66 10.75 -5.84
N LEU A 155 4.70 11.08 -6.70
CA LEU A 155 3.40 11.63 -6.26
C LEU A 155 2.50 10.60 -5.59
N ILE A 156 2.63 9.31 -5.94
CA ILE A 156 1.74 8.24 -5.47
C ILE A 156 2.49 7.03 -4.92
N GLN A 157 3.81 6.95 -5.12
CA GLN A 157 4.63 5.82 -4.74
C GLN A 157 5.82 6.25 -3.89
N GLN A 158 6.32 5.31 -3.12
CA GLN A 158 7.55 5.41 -2.35
C GLN A 158 8.45 4.23 -2.68
N TRP A 159 9.75 4.41 -2.43
CA TRP A 159 10.70 3.32 -2.60
C TRP A 159 11.64 3.19 -1.41
N LYS A 160 12.20 2.01 -1.28
CA LYS A 160 13.24 1.67 -0.31
C LYS A 160 14.38 0.99 -1.04
N ILE A 161 15.60 1.44 -0.79
CA ILE A 161 16.81 0.86 -1.36
C ILE A 161 17.52 0.05 -0.28
N ILE A 162 17.89 -1.17 -0.61
CA ILE A 162 18.58 -2.08 0.30
C ILE A 162 19.81 -2.62 -0.43
N ASP A 163 20.98 -2.47 0.14
CA ASP A 163 22.20 -3.07 -0.37
C ASP A 163 22.38 -4.51 0.14
N ARG A 164 23.25 -5.28 -0.51
CA ARG A 164 23.52 -6.67 -0.15
C ARG A 164 24.08 -6.82 1.26
N LYS A 165 24.78 -5.83 1.79
CA LYS A 165 25.41 -5.89 3.12
C LYS A 165 24.39 -5.75 4.23
N ASN A 166 23.32 -4.98 3.99
CA ASN A 166 22.24 -4.74 4.93
C ASN A 166 21.05 -5.69 4.74
N TRP A 167 21.19 -6.69 3.85
CA TRP A 167 20.14 -7.68 3.61
C TRP A 167 20.13 -8.77 4.67
N ASP A 168 18.99 -8.95 5.32
CA ASP A 168 18.70 -10.10 6.16
C ASP A 168 17.85 -11.11 5.38
N SER A 169 18.37 -12.31 5.18
CA SER A 169 17.70 -13.36 4.40
C SER A 169 16.46 -13.96 5.09
N HIS A 170 16.26 -13.72 6.38
CA HIS A 170 15.07 -14.16 7.12
C HIS A 170 14.00 -13.10 7.17
N ILE A 171 14.39 -11.83 7.26
CA ILE A 171 13.46 -10.69 7.33
C ILE A 171 13.05 -10.21 5.94
N GLY A 172 14.00 -10.21 5.00
CA GLY A 172 13.77 -9.68 3.66
C GLY A 172 13.47 -8.17 3.68
N ILE A 173 12.45 -7.75 2.94
CA ILE A 173 12.02 -6.35 2.92
C ILE A 173 11.21 -5.94 4.15
N GLY A 174 10.82 -6.90 5.00
CA GLY A 174 9.91 -6.70 6.14
C GLY A 174 8.43 -6.76 5.71
N GLU A 175 7.54 -6.49 6.67
CA GLU A 175 6.08 -6.56 6.50
C GLU A 175 5.42 -5.18 6.69
N LYS A 176 6.19 -4.10 6.51
CA LYS A 176 5.65 -2.74 6.67
C LYS A 176 4.70 -2.42 5.53
N VAL A 177 3.45 -2.09 5.87
CA VAL A 177 2.39 -1.73 4.92
C VAL A 177 2.12 -0.21 4.95
N PRO A 178 1.65 0.38 3.83
CA PRO A 178 1.32 1.80 3.74
C PRO A 178 -0.05 2.11 4.36
N LYS A 179 -0.25 1.72 5.63
CA LYS A 179 -1.51 1.92 6.34
C LYS A 179 -1.61 3.34 6.89
N VAL A 180 -2.73 4.01 6.63
CA VAL A 180 -3.01 5.32 7.25
C VAL A 180 -3.46 5.07 8.68
N MET A 181 -2.71 5.57 9.64
CA MET A 181 -3.08 5.57 11.05
C MET A 181 -3.66 6.95 11.36
N LEU A 182 -4.98 7.06 11.41
CA LEU A 182 -5.63 8.28 11.87
C LEU A 182 -5.39 8.43 13.38
N THR A 183 -4.50 9.33 13.75
CA THR A 183 -4.22 9.66 15.17
C THR A 183 -5.20 10.70 15.72
N HIS A 184 -6.00 11.32 14.85
CA HIS A 184 -6.96 12.35 15.20
C HIS A 184 -8.39 11.80 15.12
N LYS A 185 -9.10 11.86 16.22
CA LYS A 185 -10.56 11.69 16.18
C LYS A 185 -11.16 12.98 15.61
N PRO A 186 -12.05 12.91 14.61
CA PRO A 186 -12.73 14.09 14.14
C PRO A 186 -13.46 14.74 15.32
N THR A 187 -13.21 16.02 15.54
CA THR A 187 -13.93 16.80 16.54
C THR A 187 -15.06 17.54 15.85
N ALA A 188 -16.30 17.27 16.27
CA ALA A 188 -17.42 18.08 15.88
C ALA A 188 -17.47 19.33 16.77
N LYS A 189 -17.59 20.52 16.16
CA LYS A 189 -17.83 21.78 16.86
C LYS A 189 -19.28 22.16 16.59
N GLU A 190 -20.07 22.32 17.66
CA GLU A 190 -21.40 22.89 17.55
C GLU A 190 -21.29 24.38 17.29
N VAL A 191 -22.07 24.88 16.34
CA VAL A 191 -22.08 26.28 15.95
C VAL A 191 -23.51 26.80 16.10
N GLU A 192 -23.68 27.87 16.90
CA GLU A 192 -24.95 28.58 17.03
C GLU A 192 -25.24 29.36 15.75
N LEU A 193 -26.39 29.11 15.13
CA LEU A 193 -26.83 29.78 13.90
C LEU A 193 -27.90 30.86 14.14
N ASP A 194 -28.42 30.98 15.36
CA ASP A 194 -29.40 32.03 15.69
C ASP A 194 -28.70 33.34 16.09
N VAL A 195 -27.97 33.88 15.15
CA VAL A 195 -27.08 35.04 15.30
C VAL A 195 -27.40 36.08 14.20
N SER A 196 -26.73 37.25 14.28
CA SER A 196 -26.88 38.32 13.29
C SER A 196 -26.40 37.91 11.88
N ASP A 197 -26.83 38.65 10.87
CA ASP A 197 -26.43 38.43 9.50
C ASP A 197 -24.92 38.52 9.29
N ASP A 198 -24.25 39.49 9.92
CA ASP A 198 -22.80 39.66 9.86
C ASP A 198 -22.07 38.46 10.49
N GLU A 199 -22.61 37.96 11.60
CA GLU A 199 -22.06 36.79 12.27
C GLU A 199 -22.23 35.50 11.46
N LEU A 200 -23.36 35.33 10.74
CA LEU A 200 -23.55 34.20 9.81
C LEU A 200 -22.53 34.22 8.68
N VAL A 201 -22.22 35.40 8.13
CA VAL A 201 -21.14 35.50 7.10
C VAL A 201 -19.79 35.14 7.70
N ARG A 202 -19.49 35.66 8.92
CA ARG A 202 -18.24 35.32 9.61
C ARG A 202 -18.10 33.83 9.88
N ILE A 203 -19.15 33.14 10.31
CA ILE A 203 -19.17 31.69 10.51
C ILE A 203 -18.85 30.95 9.19
N SER A 204 -19.43 31.41 8.07
CA SER A 204 -19.14 30.83 6.76
C SER A 204 -17.67 30.99 6.36
N ASP A 205 -17.11 32.18 6.56
CA ASP A 205 -15.73 32.50 6.21
C ASP A 205 -14.73 31.73 7.07
N GLU A 206 -14.90 31.77 8.41
CA GLU A 206 -14.03 31.07 9.36
C GLU A 206 -14.12 29.53 9.22
N GLY A 207 -15.32 29.03 8.89
CA GLY A 207 -15.57 27.60 8.64
C GLY A 207 -15.18 27.13 7.24
N CYS A 208 -14.70 28.04 6.36
CA CYS A 208 -14.42 27.75 4.94
C CYS A 208 -15.60 27.08 4.22
N LEU A 209 -16.84 27.47 4.57
CA LEU A 209 -18.06 26.86 4.02
C LEU A 209 -18.38 27.34 2.61
N ALA A 210 -17.84 28.48 2.20
CA ALA A 210 -18.10 29.14 0.90
C ALA A 210 -19.61 29.42 0.64
N LEU A 211 -20.37 29.66 1.71
CA LEU A 211 -21.80 29.97 1.66
C LEU A 211 -22.02 31.48 1.75
N ASN A 212 -22.88 32.04 0.91
CA ASN A 212 -23.29 33.42 1.01
C ASN A 212 -24.35 33.62 2.12
N LEU A 213 -24.68 34.88 2.45
CA LEU A 213 -25.62 35.17 3.52
C LEU A 213 -26.98 34.49 3.32
N GLN A 214 -27.48 34.44 2.07
CA GLN A 214 -28.79 33.82 1.76
C GLN A 214 -28.74 32.31 2.00
N ASP A 215 -27.63 31.68 1.64
CA ASP A 215 -27.40 30.24 1.88
C ASP A 215 -27.35 29.97 3.38
N MET A 216 -26.60 30.77 4.14
CA MET A 216 -26.49 30.65 5.60
C MET A 216 -27.85 30.84 6.28
N LYS A 217 -28.66 31.75 5.83
CA LYS A 217 -30.06 31.92 6.31
C LYS A 217 -30.89 30.68 6.03
N THR A 218 -30.76 30.12 4.83
CA THR A 218 -31.46 28.87 4.47
C THR A 218 -31.06 27.71 5.37
N VAL A 219 -29.77 27.56 5.65
CA VAL A 219 -29.25 26.55 6.59
C VAL A 219 -29.81 26.78 8.00
N ARG A 220 -29.73 28.01 8.51
CA ARG A 220 -30.32 28.39 9.80
C ARG A 220 -31.80 28.02 9.89
N ASP A 221 -32.59 28.42 8.89
CA ASP A 221 -34.04 28.20 8.88
C ASP A 221 -34.42 26.74 8.74
N TYR A 222 -33.59 25.94 8.05
CA TYR A 222 -33.72 24.48 8.00
C TYR A 222 -33.57 23.85 9.40
N TYR A 223 -32.48 24.18 10.09
CA TYR A 223 -32.23 23.62 11.42
C TYR A 223 -33.18 24.15 12.50
N LYS A 224 -33.74 25.36 12.38
CA LYS A 224 -34.83 25.82 13.25
C LYS A 224 -36.14 25.02 13.09
N LYS A 225 -36.40 24.47 11.90
CA LYS A 225 -37.60 23.70 11.60
C LYS A 225 -37.44 22.19 11.86
N SER A 226 -36.25 21.66 11.80
CA SER A 226 -35.98 20.26 12.03
C SER A 226 -35.38 20.03 13.41
N THR A 227 -36.13 19.38 14.28
CA THR A 227 -35.66 18.87 15.59
C THR A 227 -34.78 17.62 15.41
N VAL A 228 -34.21 17.41 14.22
CA VAL A 228 -33.40 16.25 13.90
C VAL A 228 -31.94 16.64 14.06
N ILE A 229 -31.36 16.23 15.17
CA ILE A 229 -29.91 16.11 15.34
C ILE A 229 -29.46 15.08 14.30
N ALA A 230 -28.73 15.51 13.29
CA ALA A 230 -28.09 14.58 12.38
C ALA A 230 -26.93 13.91 13.13
N GLU A 231 -27.16 12.77 13.73
CA GLU A 231 -26.11 11.83 14.06
C GLU A 231 -25.45 11.38 12.75
N ARG A 232 -24.24 11.86 12.50
CA ARG A 232 -23.38 11.27 11.47
C ARG A 232 -22.68 10.07 12.13
N GLU A 233 -23.12 8.87 11.76
CA GLU A 233 -22.32 7.66 11.87
C GLU A 233 -21.07 7.72 10.97
#